data_ea736e678f4a3f17a43d9daa522d282c
#
_entry.id   ea736e678f4a3f17a43d9daa522d282c
#
_cell.length_a   1.000
_cell.length_b   1.000
_cell.length_c   1.000
_cell.angle_alpha   90.00
_cell.angle_beta   90.00
_cell.angle_gamma   90.00
#
_symmetry.space_group_name_H-M   'P 1'
#
loop_
_entity.id
_entity.type
_entity.pdbx_description
1 polymer ?
#
loop_
_entity_poly.entity_id
_entity_poly.type
_entity_poly.pdbx_seq_one_letter_code
_entity_poly.pdbx_strand_id
1 'polypeptide(L)'
;MNKVVANADVAIQDIKSGMTLMLGGFGLCGIPENGIAALVRKGINNLTCVSNNAGVDDFGLGLLLQTRQIKKMISSYVGENAEFERQVLAGELEIDLVPQGTLSERIRAGGAGIPAFYTATGYGTEVAEGKEVREFNGRKCIMELGLRADFTLVKAWKGDYAGNLIFKATARNFNPMMAMAGKITIAEVEELVPNGTLLSLIHI
;
A
#
# COMPACT_ATOMS: atom_id res chain seq x y z
N MET A 1 -6.61 8.71 24.37
CA MET A 1 -5.77 7.52 24.14
C MET A 1 -4.49 7.96 23.48
N ASN A 2 -3.34 7.48 23.91
CA ASN A 2 -2.06 7.74 23.23
C ASN A 2 -1.68 6.50 22.41
N LYS A 3 -1.52 6.68 21.08
CA LYS A 3 -1.16 5.60 20.13
C LYS A 3 0.30 5.70 19.65
N VAL A 4 1.05 6.65 20.18
CA VAL A 4 2.45 6.84 19.79
C VAL A 4 3.31 5.74 20.38
N VAL A 5 4.17 5.15 19.57
CA VAL A 5 5.18 4.16 19.97
C VAL A 5 6.58 4.74 19.85
N ALA A 6 7.55 4.14 20.54
CA ALA A 6 8.87 4.70 20.70
C ALA A 6 9.67 4.85 19.38
N ASN A 7 9.52 3.90 18.47
CA ASN A 7 10.24 3.87 17.20
C ASN A 7 9.59 2.88 16.22
N ALA A 8 10.13 2.83 15.00
CA ALA A 8 9.63 1.97 13.94
C ALA A 8 9.79 0.48 14.26
N ASP A 9 10.85 0.07 14.94
CA ASP A 9 11.06 -1.35 15.28
C ASP A 9 9.99 -1.86 16.25
N VAL A 10 9.58 -1.03 17.22
CA VAL A 10 8.45 -1.32 18.11
C VAL A 10 7.13 -1.34 17.33
N ALA A 11 6.94 -0.39 16.39
CA ALA A 11 5.71 -0.30 15.62
C ALA A 11 5.46 -1.55 14.77
N ILE A 12 6.52 -2.15 14.21
CA ILE A 12 6.42 -3.32 13.32
C ILE A 12 6.57 -4.66 14.04
N GLN A 13 6.67 -4.69 15.37
CA GLN A 13 7.01 -5.89 16.12
C GLN A 13 6.09 -7.09 15.86
N ASP A 14 4.81 -6.84 15.57
CA ASP A 14 3.80 -7.88 15.35
C ASP A 14 3.71 -8.32 13.87
N ILE A 15 4.43 -7.68 12.95
CA ILE A 15 4.48 -8.11 11.55
C ILE A 15 5.32 -9.38 11.46
N LYS A 16 4.78 -10.42 10.81
CA LYS A 16 5.40 -11.74 10.66
C LYS A 16 5.56 -12.10 9.19
N SER A 17 6.43 -13.07 8.92
CA SER A 17 6.59 -13.66 7.59
C SER A 17 5.24 -14.18 7.06
N GLY A 18 5.03 -14.05 5.75
CA GLY A 18 3.80 -14.48 5.06
C GLY A 18 2.63 -13.49 5.12
N MET A 19 2.75 -12.39 5.88
CA MET A 19 1.69 -11.38 5.97
C MET A 19 1.59 -10.51 4.72
N THR A 20 0.39 -9.96 4.52
CA THR A 20 0.12 -8.95 3.49
C THR A 20 0.30 -7.55 4.07
N LEU A 21 1.14 -6.76 3.43
CA LEU A 21 1.43 -5.37 3.80
C LEU A 21 1.00 -4.41 2.68
N MET A 22 0.37 -3.30 3.04
CA MET A 22 0.24 -2.14 2.14
C MET A 22 1.28 -1.11 2.53
N LEU A 23 2.00 -0.59 1.53
CA LEU A 23 3.03 0.43 1.75
C LEU A 23 2.70 1.65 0.92
N GLY A 24 2.45 2.76 1.62
CA GLY A 24 2.11 4.04 1.02
C GLY A 24 3.23 4.60 0.17
N GLY A 25 2.89 5.59 -0.64
CA GLY A 25 3.81 6.25 -1.55
C GLY A 25 3.39 6.18 -3.00
N PHE A 26 4.02 7.03 -3.79
CA PHE A 26 3.90 7.09 -5.25
C PHE A 26 5.21 7.61 -5.82
N GLY A 27 5.86 6.87 -6.72
CA GLY A 27 7.23 7.15 -7.08
C GLY A 27 8.10 7.11 -5.83
N LEU A 28 8.78 8.21 -5.53
CA LEU A 28 9.60 8.37 -4.33
C LEU A 28 8.96 9.29 -3.28
N CYS A 29 7.69 9.68 -3.44
CA CYS A 29 7.00 10.61 -2.56
C CYS A 29 6.11 9.90 -1.54
N GLY A 30 6.19 10.29 -0.26
CA GLY A 30 5.30 9.79 0.79
C GLY A 30 5.56 8.35 1.19
N ILE A 31 6.80 7.90 1.13
CA ILE A 31 7.24 6.55 1.50
C ILE A 31 7.52 6.49 3.01
N PRO A 32 7.02 5.47 3.74
CA PRO A 32 7.31 5.24 5.15
C PRO A 32 8.71 4.61 5.32
N GLU A 33 9.75 5.43 5.17
CA GLU A 33 11.16 5.01 5.08
C GLU A 33 11.66 4.30 6.35
N ASN A 34 11.33 4.84 7.52
CA ASN A 34 11.75 4.24 8.79
C ASN A 34 11.07 2.89 9.04
N GLY A 35 9.80 2.76 8.65
CA GLY A 35 9.06 1.50 8.71
C GLY A 35 9.67 0.44 7.80
N ILE A 36 10.03 0.82 6.55
CA ILE A 36 10.70 -0.08 5.61
C ILE A 36 12.08 -0.49 6.11
N ALA A 37 12.88 0.46 6.59
CA ALA A 37 14.21 0.16 7.16
C ALA A 37 14.11 -0.78 8.39
N ALA A 38 13.09 -0.63 9.21
CA ALA A 38 12.83 -1.55 10.32
C ALA A 38 12.46 -2.96 9.83
N LEU A 39 11.64 -3.08 8.77
CA LEU A 39 11.33 -4.38 8.15
C LEU A 39 12.58 -5.06 7.59
N VAL A 40 13.48 -4.30 6.95
CA VAL A 40 14.78 -4.82 6.48
C VAL A 40 15.58 -5.40 7.65
N ARG A 41 15.73 -4.65 8.75
CA ARG A 41 16.45 -5.13 9.94
C ARG A 41 15.81 -6.36 10.59
N LYS A 42 14.48 -6.42 10.55
CA LYS A 42 13.73 -7.55 11.12
C LYS A 42 13.94 -8.85 10.34
N GLY A 43 14.24 -8.79 9.05
CA GLY A 43 14.57 -9.95 8.21
C GLY A 43 13.43 -10.95 7.98
N ILE A 44 12.17 -10.54 8.20
CA ILE A 44 11.00 -11.38 7.86
C ILE A 44 10.86 -11.51 6.35
N ASN A 45 10.29 -12.61 5.88
CA ASN A 45 10.22 -12.96 4.47
C ASN A 45 8.83 -13.45 4.04
N ASN A 46 8.72 -13.84 2.77
CA ASN A 46 7.47 -14.30 2.15
C ASN A 46 6.32 -13.27 2.23
N LEU A 47 6.65 -11.98 2.24
CA LEU A 47 5.66 -10.91 2.30
C LEU A 47 4.90 -10.77 0.98
N THR A 48 3.61 -10.50 1.05
CA THR A 48 2.84 -9.94 -0.05
C THR A 48 2.76 -8.43 0.14
N CYS A 49 3.33 -7.66 -0.77
CA CYS A 49 3.34 -6.21 -0.68
C CYS A 49 2.42 -5.59 -1.72
N VAL A 50 1.54 -4.69 -1.28
CA VAL A 50 0.66 -3.89 -2.12
C VAL A 50 1.18 -2.46 -2.12
N SER A 51 1.59 -1.96 -3.28
CA SER A 51 2.06 -0.58 -3.46
C SER A 51 1.92 -0.16 -4.92
N ASN A 52 1.88 1.14 -5.18
CA ASN A 52 1.81 1.63 -6.57
C ASN A 52 2.98 1.15 -7.42
N ASN A 53 4.18 1.21 -6.88
CA ASN A 53 5.45 0.76 -7.46
C ASN A 53 6.38 0.27 -6.35
N ALA A 54 7.61 -0.13 -6.71
CA ALA A 54 8.58 -0.64 -5.72
C ALA A 54 9.73 0.33 -5.41
N GLY A 55 9.51 1.64 -5.61
CA GLY A 55 10.59 2.62 -5.48
C GLY A 55 11.66 2.43 -6.55
N VAL A 56 12.90 2.67 -6.17
CA VAL A 56 14.11 2.36 -6.96
C VAL A 56 14.95 1.34 -6.21
N ASP A 57 16.03 0.85 -6.81
CA ASP A 57 16.83 -0.26 -6.26
C ASP A 57 17.29 -0.04 -4.82
N ASP A 58 17.73 1.17 -4.48
CA ASP A 58 18.32 1.52 -3.19
C ASP A 58 17.41 2.38 -2.28
N PHE A 59 16.12 2.52 -2.63
CA PHE A 59 15.17 3.31 -1.86
C PHE A 59 13.75 2.74 -1.88
N GLY A 60 13.04 2.92 -0.78
CA GLY A 60 11.67 2.44 -0.62
C GLY A 60 11.61 0.91 -0.59
N LEU A 61 10.63 0.34 -1.29
CA LEU A 61 10.44 -1.12 -1.37
C LEU A 61 11.59 -1.85 -2.06
N GLY A 62 12.43 -1.15 -2.85
CA GLY A 62 13.63 -1.72 -3.44
C GLY A 62 14.53 -2.40 -2.40
N LEU A 63 14.63 -1.83 -1.20
CA LEU A 63 15.41 -2.42 -0.10
C LEU A 63 14.87 -3.80 0.33
N LEU A 64 13.56 -4.00 0.34
CA LEU A 64 12.93 -5.29 0.66
C LEU A 64 13.07 -6.30 -0.49
N LEU A 65 13.16 -5.83 -1.74
CA LEU A 65 13.45 -6.67 -2.90
C LEU A 65 14.91 -7.16 -2.87
N GLN A 66 15.86 -6.28 -2.60
CA GLN A 66 17.27 -6.65 -2.47
C GLN A 66 17.51 -7.72 -1.39
N THR A 67 16.79 -7.63 -0.27
CA THR A 67 16.88 -8.58 0.84
C THR A 67 15.99 -9.82 0.69
N ARG A 68 15.30 -9.97 -0.46
CA ARG A 68 14.42 -11.13 -0.76
C ARG A 68 13.32 -11.34 0.26
N GLN A 69 12.81 -10.27 0.84
CA GLN A 69 11.74 -10.34 1.84
C GLN A 69 10.35 -10.43 1.20
N ILE A 70 10.20 -9.97 -0.06
CA ILE A 70 8.93 -9.97 -0.79
C ILE A 70 8.83 -11.24 -1.63
N LYS A 71 7.73 -11.98 -1.47
CA LYS A 71 7.34 -13.10 -2.33
C LYS A 71 6.43 -12.66 -3.47
N LYS A 72 5.53 -11.71 -3.19
CA LYS A 72 4.53 -11.24 -4.16
C LYS A 72 4.35 -9.73 -4.09
N MET A 73 4.31 -9.10 -5.26
CA MET A 73 3.90 -7.70 -5.41
C MET A 73 2.52 -7.61 -6.06
N ILE A 74 1.66 -6.76 -5.51
CA ILE A 74 0.43 -6.28 -6.16
C ILE A 74 0.67 -4.79 -6.45
N SER A 75 0.88 -4.45 -7.72
CA SER A 75 1.43 -3.16 -8.13
C SER A 75 0.85 -2.70 -9.45
N SER A 76 0.94 -1.41 -9.75
CA SER A 76 0.52 -0.86 -11.04
C SER A 76 1.68 -0.54 -11.97
N TYR A 77 2.91 -0.62 -11.48
CA TYR A 77 4.10 -0.25 -12.24
C TYR A 77 5.35 -0.98 -11.74
N VAL A 78 6.17 -1.48 -12.65
CA VAL A 78 7.38 -2.26 -12.36
C VAL A 78 8.66 -1.47 -12.67
N GLY A 79 8.62 -0.52 -13.61
CA GLY A 79 9.79 0.22 -14.10
C GLY A 79 10.54 1.02 -13.01
N GLU A 80 11.72 1.52 -13.35
CA GLU A 80 12.63 2.29 -12.49
C GLU A 80 13.29 1.50 -11.34
N ASN A 81 13.04 0.18 -11.24
CA ASN A 81 13.69 -0.69 -10.27
C ASN A 81 14.21 -1.94 -10.99
N ALA A 82 15.50 -1.98 -11.24
CA ALA A 82 16.14 -3.05 -12.03
C ALA A 82 16.07 -4.40 -11.31
N GLU A 83 16.20 -4.43 -9.99
CA GLU A 83 16.08 -5.66 -9.20
C GLU A 83 14.66 -6.22 -9.21
N PHE A 84 13.64 -5.34 -9.19
CA PHE A 84 12.24 -5.75 -9.33
C PHE A 84 12.02 -6.44 -10.68
N GLU A 85 12.41 -5.77 -11.76
CA GLU A 85 12.28 -6.32 -13.12
C GLU A 85 13.03 -7.66 -13.25
N ARG A 86 14.26 -7.74 -12.76
CA ARG A 86 15.06 -8.95 -12.78
C ARG A 86 14.39 -10.12 -12.06
N GLN A 87 13.85 -9.88 -10.85
CA GLN A 87 13.19 -10.94 -10.07
C GLN A 87 11.91 -11.44 -10.73
N VAL A 88 11.12 -10.55 -11.34
CA VAL A 88 9.91 -10.92 -12.09
C VAL A 88 10.28 -11.78 -13.30
N LEU A 89 11.23 -11.34 -14.11
CA LEU A 89 11.66 -12.07 -15.31
C LEU A 89 12.28 -13.44 -14.98
N ALA A 90 12.98 -13.55 -13.84
CA ALA A 90 13.55 -14.81 -13.37
C ALA A 90 12.53 -15.75 -12.71
N GLY A 91 11.27 -15.33 -12.54
CA GLY A 91 10.23 -16.09 -11.82
C GLY A 91 10.48 -16.22 -10.32
N GLU A 92 11.34 -15.38 -9.75
CA GLU A 92 11.66 -15.37 -8.32
C GLU A 92 10.65 -14.55 -7.49
N LEU A 93 9.92 -13.65 -8.14
CA LEU A 93 8.93 -12.78 -7.54
C LEU A 93 7.60 -12.90 -8.28
N GLU A 94 6.55 -13.24 -7.56
CA GLU A 94 5.19 -13.21 -8.11
C GLU A 94 4.73 -11.76 -8.28
N ILE A 95 4.06 -11.45 -9.40
CA ILE A 95 3.45 -10.14 -9.62
C ILE A 95 1.99 -10.26 -10.02
N ASP A 96 1.14 -9.42 -9.41
CA ASP A 96 -0.21 -9.10 -9.84
C ASP A 96 -0.20 -7.65 -10.33
N LEU A 97 -0.14 -7.46 -11.66
CA LEU A 97 -0.07 -6.13 -12.27
C LEU A 97 -1.49 -5.60 -12.48
N VAL A 98 -1.86 -4.58 -11.73
CA VAL A 98 -3.20 -4.01 -11.68
C VAL A 98 -3.20 -2.60 -12.26
N PRO A 99 -4.12 -2.23 -13.16
CA PRO A 99 -4.23 -0.84 -13.62
C PRO A 99 -4.35 0.12 -12.43
N GLN A 100 -3.59 1.22 -12.45
CA GLN A 100 -3.41 2.10 -11.29
C GLN A 100 -4.72 2.59 -10.65
N GLY A 101 -5.67 3.05 -11.47
CA GLY A 101 -6.98 3.47 -10.97
C GLY A 101 -7.75 2.31 -10.32
N THR A 102 -7.65 1.10 -10.89
CA THR A 102 -8.25 -0.10 -10.32
C THR A 102 -7.58 -0.48 -9.01
N LEU A 103 -6.24 -0.43 -8.92
CA LEU A 103 -5.51 -0.67 -7.66
C LEU A 103 -5.96 0.28 -6.56
N SER A 104 -6.02 1.58 -6.88
CA SER A 104 -6.49 2.62 -5.97
C SER A 104 -7.91 2.32 -5.47
N GLU A 105 -8.82 1.98 -6.37
CA GLU A 105 -10.22 1.70 -6.01
C GLU A 105 -10.36 0.37 -5.25
N ARG A 106 -9.60 -0.66 -5.55
CA ARG A 106 -9.56 -1.92 -4.79
C ARG A 106 -9.14 -1.66 -3.34
N ILE A 107 -8.12 -0.81 -3.12
CA ILE A 107 -7.66 -0.42 -1.77
C ILE A 107 -8.76 0.39 -1.06
N ARG A 108 -9.35 1.39 -1.74
CA ARG A 108 -10.43 2.21 -1.18
C ARG A 108 -11.64 1.36 -0.81
N ALA A 109 -12.09 0.48 -1.70
CA ALA A 109 -13.21 -0.41 -1.48
C ALA A 109 -12.97 -1.33 -0.28
N GLY A 110 -11.79 -1.95 -0.19
CA GLY A 110 -11.41 -2.78 0.95
C GLY A 110 -11.44 -2.03 2.27
N GLY A 111 -10.88 -0.81 2.29
CA GLY A 111 -10.89 0.07 3.47
C GLY A 111 -12.30 0.52 3.88
N ALA A 112 -13.20 0.71 2.92
CA ALA A 112 -14.59 1.09 3.16
C ALA A 112 -15.52 -0.11 3.46
N GLY A 113 -15.00 -1.34 3.47
CA GLY A 113 -15.81 -2.54 3.67
C GLY A 113 -16.64 -2.94 2.45
N ILE A 114 -16.33 -2.43 1.27
CA ILE A 114 -16.96 -2.79 0.00
C ILE A 114 -16.25 -4.01 -0.56
N PRO A 115 -16.91 -5.19 -0.66
CA PRO A 115 -16.24 -6.43 -1.04
C PRO A 115 -15.83 -6.46 -2.52
N ALA A 116 -16.61 -5.84 -3.40
CA ALA A 116 -16.37 -5.82 -4.84
C ALA A 116 -17.00 -4.59 -5.49
N PHE A 117 -16.53 -4.25 -6.68
CA PHE A 117 -17.09 -3.21 -7.54
C PHE A 117 -16.87 -3.56 -9.01
N TYR A 118 -17.54 -2.85 -9.92
CA TYR A 118 -17.37 -3.02 -11.36
C TYR A 118 -16.64 -1.83 -11.97
N THR A 119 -15.70 -2.11 -12.87
CA THR A 119 -14.97 -1.10 -13.64
C THR A 119 -14.87 -1.50 -15.10
N ALA A 120 -14.92 -0.54 -16.00
CA ALA A 120 -14.69 -0.77 -17.42
C ALA A 120 -13.19 -0.88 -17.77
N THR A 121 -12.31 -0.47 -16.85
CA THR A 121 -10.86 -0.54 -17.04
C THR A 121 -10.42 -1.99 -17.12
N GLY A 122 -9.66 -2.32 -18.17
CA GLY A 122 -9.16 -3.68 -18.38
C GLY A 122 -10.13 -4.63 -19.09
N TYR A 123 -11.40 -4.24 -19.33
CA TYR A 123 -12.29 -5.07 -20.14
C TYR A 123 -11.72 -5.30 -21.56
N GLY A 124 -11.71 -6.55 -22.03
CA GLY A 124 -11.16 -6.92 -23.34
C GLY A 124 -9.64 -7.08 -23.36
N THR A 125 -8.98 -7.07 -22.22
CA THR A 125 -7.55 -7.36 -22.06
C THR A 125 -7.34 -8.58 -21.16
N GLU A 126 -6.11 -9.06 -21.00
CA GLU A 126 -5.72 -10.14 -20.09
C GLU A 126 -6.18 -9.87 -18.64
N VAL A 127 -6.28 -8.60 -18.24
CA VAL A 127 -6.78 -8.21 -16.92
C VAL A 127 -8.20 -8.71 -16.64
N ALA A 128 -9.00 -8.93 -17.69
CA ALA A 128 -10.39 -9.40 -17.58
C ALA A 128 -10.52 -10.94 -17.48
N GLU A 129 -9.45 -11.67 -17.68
CA GLU A 129 -9.50 -13.13 -17.70
C GLU A 129 -9.96 -13.70 -16.34
N GLY A 130 -10.94 -14.60 -16.39
CA GLY A 130 -11.53 -15.22 -15.21
C GLY A 130 -12.41 -14.32 -14.34
N LYS A 131 -12.61 -13.05 -14.72
CA LYS A 131 -13.43 -12.09 -13.96
C LYS A 131 -14.87 -12.06 -14.47
N GLU A 132 -15.82 -11.86 -13.56
CA GLU A 132 -17.23 -11.65 -13.91
C GLU A 132 -17.38 -10.37 -14.73
N VAL A 133 -18.14 -10.45 -15.83
CA VAL A 133 -18.45 -9.32 -16.70
C VAL A 133 -19.93 -8.96 -16.56
N ARG A 134 -20.22 -7.68 -16.37
CA ARG A 134 -21.59 -7.11 -16.44
C ARG A 134 -21.64 -5.88 -17.32
N GLU A 135 -22.80 -5.63 -17.88
CA GLU A 135 -23.05 -4.43 -18.66
C GLU A 135 -23.86 -3.40 -17.86
N PHE A 136 -23.41 -2.17 -17.88
CA PHE A 136 -24.08 -1.03 -17.27
C PHE A 136 -24.19 0.08 -18.31
N ASN A 137 -25.43 0.48 -18.64
CA ASN A 137 -25.69 1.53 -19.61
C ASN A 137 -24.94 1.35 -20.97
N GLY A 138 -24.95 0.12 -21.49
CA GLY A 138 -24.26 -0.22 -22.73
C GLY A 138 -22.74 -0.35 -22.63
N ARG A 139 -22.17 -0.24 -21.43
CA ARG A 139 -20.72 -0.38 -21.19
C ARG A 139 -20.42 -1.65 -20.42
N LYS A 140 -19.58 -2.51 -20.98
CA LYS A 140 -19.13 -3.73 -20.31
C LYS A 140 -18.07 -3.40 -19.27
N CYS A 141 -18.23 -4.00 -18.09
CA CYS A 141 -17.38 -3.82 -16.92
C CYS A 141 -16.98 -5.19 -16.36
N ILE A 142 -15.81 -5.25 -15.76
CA ILE A 142 -15.32 -6.41 -15.02
C ILE A 142 -15.45 -6.18 -13.51
N MET A 143 -15.69 -7.26 -12.77
CA MET A 143 -15.74 -7.21 -11.31
C MET A 143 -14.33 -7.25 -10.73
N GLU A 144 -14.06 -6.33 -9.81
CA GLU A 144 -12.81 -6.27 -9.02
C GLU A 144 -13.12 -6.40 -7.54
N LEU A 145 -12.26 -7.13 -6.82
CA LEU A 145 -12.40 -7.33 -5.38
C LEU A 145 -11.67 -6.25 -4.59
N GLY A 146 -12.26 -5.82 -3.48
CA GLY A 146 -11.61 -4.94 -2.52
C GLY A 146 -10.34 -5.57 -1.92
N LEU A 147 -9.28 -4.79 -1.76
CA LEU A 147 -8.03 -5.22 -1.15
C LEU A 147 -7.95 -4.81 0.31
N ARG A 148 -7.51 -5.73 1.16
CA ARG A 148 -7.18 -5.49 2.56
C ARG A 148 -5.81 -6.08 2.87
N ALA A 149 -5.14 -5.54 3.89
CA ALA A 149 -3.86 -6.02 4.37
C ALA A 149 -3.89 -6.33 5.87
N ASP A 150 -2.94 -7.14 6.33
CA ASP A 150 -2.75 -7.36 7.77
C ASP A 150 -2.19 -6.10 8.43
N PHE A 151 -1.22 -5.47 7.77
CA PHE A 151 -0.66 -4.18 8.20
C PHE A 151 -0.58 -3.21 7.04
N THR A 152 -0.72 -1.93 7.36
CA THR A 152 -0.44 -0.85 6.43
C THR A 152 0.59 0.09 7.04
N LEU A 153 1.62 0.44 6.28
CA LEU A 153 2.61 1.45 6.63
C LEU A 153 2.39 2.66 5.74
N VAL A 154 2.15 3.82 6.36
CA VAL A 154 1.90 5.08 5.65
C VAL A 154 2.81 6.19 6.15
N LYS A 155 3.06 7.17 5.29
CA LYS A 155 3.77 8.41 5.63
C LYS A 155 2.77 9.57 5.65
N ALA A 156 2.71 10.29 6.75
CA ALA A 156 1.90 11.50 6.89
C ALA A 156 2.76 12.70 7.25
N TRP A 157 2.29 13.91 6.95
CA TRP A 157 2.94 15.15 7.36
C TRP A 157 2.79 15.37 8.85
N LYS A 158 1.55 15.40 9.35
CA LYS A 158 1.27 15.58 10.78
C LYS A 158 0.41 14.44 11.30
N GLY A 159 0.65 14.07 12.55
CA GLY A 159 -0.21 13.16 13.29
C GLY A 159 -0.39 13.66 14.72
N ASP A 160 -1.54 13.35 15.33
CA ASP A 160 -1.76 13.59 16.74
C ASP A 160 -1.64 12.29 17.57
N TYR A 161 -1.62 12.44 18.89
CA TYR A 161 -1.50 11.29 19.80
C TYR A 161 -2.67 10.29 19.68
N ALA A 162 -3.82 10.70 19.17
CA ALA A 162 -4.99 9.84 18.94
C ALA A 162 -4.91 9.09 17.60
N GLY A 163 -3.97 9.46 16.73
CA GLY A 163 -3.76 8.83 15.41
C GLY A 163 -4.53 9.50 14.28
N ASN A 164 -4.99 10.74 14.45
CA ASN A 164 -5.48 11.54 13.34
C ASN A 164 -4.30 11.97 12.47
N LEU A 165 -4.45 11.95 11.14
CA LEU A 165 -3.36 12.19 10.19
C LEU A 165 -3.73 13.30 9.19
N ILE A 166 -2.74 14.13 8.85
CA ILE A 166 -2.80 15.07 7.74
C ILE A 166 -1.67 14.76 6.76
N PHE A 167 -2.02 14.70 5.49
CA PHE A 167 -1.09 14.47 4.38
C PHE A 167 -0.84 15.77 3.62
N LYS A 168 0.39 15.96 3.10
CA LYS A 168 0.79 17.21 2.45
C LYS A 168 1.11 16.98 0.98
N ALA A 169 0.54 17.83 0.12
CA ALA A 169 0.82 17.87 -1.32
C ALA A 169 0.76 16.47 -1.97
N THR A 170 1.73 16.13 -2.81
CA THR A 170 1.80 14.86 -3.54
C THR A 170 2.04 13.65 -2.65
N ALA A 171 2.56 13.83 -1.44
CA ALA A 171 2.70 12.74 -0.46
C ALA A 171 1.35 12.21 0.08
N ARG A 172 0.24 12.87 -0.22
CA ARG A 172 -1.10 12.34 0.04
C ARG A 172 -1.33 11.04 -0.73
N ASN A 173 -1.08 11.00 -2.02
CA ASN A 173 -1.19 9.88 -2.95
C ASN A 173 -2.01 8.67 -2.44
N PHE A 174 -1.43 7.47 -2.34
CA PHE A 174 -2.10 6.25 -1.86
C PHE A 174 -2.25 6.19 -0.34
N ASN A 175 -1.53 7.03 0.42
CA ASN A 175 -1.44 6.94 1.86
C ASN A 175 -2.79 6.95 2.59
N PRO A 176 -3.73 7.88 2.33
CA PRO A 176 -5.01 7.91 3.06
C PRO A 176 -5.86 6.66 2.82
N MET A 177 -5.91 6.17 1.60
CA MET A 177 -6.71 4.99 1.27
C MET A 177 -6.12 3.72 1.90
N MET A 178 -4.81 3.59 1.85
CA MET A 178 -4.10 2.48 2.48
C MET A 178 -4.26 2.51 4.00
N ALA A 179 -4.23 3.70 4.62
CA ALA A 179 -4.44 3.85 6.07
C ALA A 179 -5.76 3.24 6.55
N MET A 180 -6.78 3.19 5.69
CA MET A 180 -8.09 2.59 6.00
C MET A 180 -8.18 1.10 5.70
N ALA A 181 -7.30 0.56 4.87
CA ALA A 181 -7.40 -0.79 4.33
C ALA A 181 -6.62 -1.85 5.12
N GLY A 182 -5.75 -1.46 6.03
CA GLY A 182 -5.06 -2.37 6.94
C GLY A 182 -5.90 -2.76 8.16
N LYS A 183 -5.73 -3.98 8.65
CA LYS A 183 -6.26 -4.36 9.99
C LYS A 183 -5.59 -3.52 11.08
N ILE A 184 -4.28 -3.28 10.92
CA ILE A 184 -3.48 -2.39 11.76
C ILE A 184 -2.75 -1.41 10.85
N THR A 185 -2.85 -0.11 11.18
CA THR A 185 -2.15 0.94 10.44
C THR A 185 -1.05 1.55 11.29
N ILE A 186 0.16 1.57 10.75
CA ILE A 186 1.35 2.20 11.30
C ILE A 186 1.60 3.46 10.48
N ALA A 187 1.59 4.62 11.14
CA ALA A 187 1.86 5.89 10.49
C ALA A 187 3.20 6.48 10.95
N GLU A 188 4.05 6.76 9.98
CA GLU A 188 5.24 7.56 10.17
C GLU A 188 4.88 9.03 9.92
N VAL A 189 5.13 9.90 10.89
CA VAL A 189 4.76 11.30 10.82
C VAL A 189 5.99 12.21 10.92
N GLU A 190 5.99 13.33 10.19
CA GLU A 190 7.07 14.31 10.24
C GLU A 190 6.95 15.21 11.48
N GLU A 191 5.70 15.49 11.89
CA GLU A 191 5.41 16.34 13.04
C GLU A 191 4.30 15.68 13.90
N LEU A 192 4.61 15.46 15.18
CA LEU A 192 3.63 15.01 16.16
C LEU A 192 3.06 16.23 16.89
N VAL A 193 1.73 16.36 16.88
CA VAL A 193 1.02 17.50 17.47
C VAL A 193 0.05 17.05 18.58
N PRO A 194 -0.31 17.95 19.54
CA PRO A 194 -1.32 17.65 20.55
C PRO A 194 -2.68 17.29 19.95
N ASN A 195 -3.43 16.45 20.66
CA ASN A 195 -4.82 16.14 20.29
C ASN A 195 -5.67 17.41 20.19
N GLY A 196 -6.49 17.48 19.14
CA GLY A 196 -7.35 18.64 18.86
C GLY A 196 -6.67 19.77 18.08
N THR A 197 -5.35 19.70 17.83
CA THR A 197 -4.65 20.65 16.95
C THR A 197 -4.99 20.45 15.48
N LEU A 198 -5.17 19.18 15.08
CA LEU A 198 -5.60 18.85 13.73
C LEU A 198 -7.10 19.07 13.66
N LEU A 199 -7.54 20.00 12.82
CA LEU A 199 -8.95 20.14 12.51
C LEU A 199 -9.40 18.80 11.90
N SER A 200 -10.23 18.10 12.63
CA SER A 200 -10.91 16.90 12.13
C SER A 200 -11.93 17.36 11.07
N LEU A 201 -11.42 17.79 9.93
CA LEU A 201 -12.27 18.20 8.81
C LEU A 201 -12.81 17.02 8.06
N ILE A 202 -12.46 15.82 8.49
CA ILE A 202 -13.07 14.71 7.81
C ILE A 202 -13.11 13.51 8.69
N HIS A 203 -14.22 13.33 9.06
CA HIS A 203 -14.87 12.04 9.17
C HIS A 203 -14.91 11.35 7.79
N ILE A 204 -13.82 10.82 7.36
CA ILE A 204 -13.86 9.87 6.26
C ILE A 204 -13.65 8.51 6.82
#